data_f156adf70870d5a1195a4926970f5f2e
#
_entry.id   f156adf70870d5a1195a4926970f5f2e
#
_cell.length_a   1.000
_cell.length_b   1.000
_cell.length_c   1.000
_cell.angle_alpha   90.00
_cell.angle_beta   90.00
_cell.angle_gamma   90.00
#
_symmetry.space_group_name_H-M   'P 1'
#
loop_
_entity.id
_entity.type
_entity.pdbx_description
1 polymer ?
#
loop_
_entity_poly.entity_id
_entity_poly.type
_entity_poly.pdbx_seq_one_letter_code
_entity_poly.pdbx_strand_id
1 'polypeptide(L)'
;ISLGLVGSEMCIRDRIYPTAIGWESSDTEEEKKRQLGAWVTVQRGHAVANGLPVVTVNRVGHEADPSRQTNGIQFWGNSFVAGPQGELLAELSNNDEEIRIVEIDKTRSENVRRWWPFFRDRRIDAFGGLTERFLI
;
A
#
# COMPACT_ATOMS: atom_id res chain seq x y z
N ILE A 1 -7.12 1.34 17.33
CA ILE A 1 -7.70 2.36 16.44
C ILE A 1 -8.61 1.62 15.47
N SER A 2 -9.91 1.65 15.75
CA SER A 2 -10.91 1.18 14.80
C SER A 2 -11.01 2.21 13.69
N LEU A 3 -10.33 2.00 12.60
CA LEU A 3 -10.58 2.71 11.37
C LEU A 3 -11.87 2.15 10.77
N GLY A 4 -12.99 2.66 11.25
CA GLY A 4 -14.30 2.39 10.67
C GLY A 4 -14.40 3.01 9.28
N LEU A 5 -13.91 2.32 8.28
CA LEU A 5 -14.08 2.66 6.86
C LEU A 5 -15.31 1.97 6.25
N VAL A 6 -16.31 1.69 7.07
CA VAL A 6 -17.54 1.06 6.59
C VAL A 6 -18.50 2.16 6.15
N GLY A 7 -18.77 2.25 4.87
CA GLY A 7 -19.79 3.09 4.26
C GLY A 7 -19.33 4.33 3.51
N SER A 8 -18.06 4.73 3.62
CA SER A 8 -17.52 5.88 2.86
C SER A 8 -16.74 5.48 1.61
N GLU A 9 -16.63 4.21 1.32
CA GLU A 9 -15.75 3.66 0.27
C GLU A 9 -16.07 4.19 -1.13
N MET A 10 -17.32 4.53 -1.42
CA MET A 10 -17.68 5.14 -2.69
C MET A 10 -17.21 6.60 -2.82
N CYS A 11 -16.90 7.26 -1.69
CA CYS A 11 -16.43 8.64 -1.65
C CYS A 11 -14.91 8.76 -1.53
N ILE A 12 -14.19 7.66 -1.23
CA ILE A 12 -12.73 7.64 -1.17
C ILE A 12 -12.18 7.82 -2.58
N ARG A 13 -11.30 8.80 -2.75
CA ARG A 13 -10.69 9.13 -4.05
C ARG A 13 -9.22 8.77 -4.15
N ASP A 14 -8.56 8.54 -3.03
CA ASP A 14 -7.16 8.12 -2.92
C ASP A 14 -6.93 7.39 -1.59
N ARG A 15 -5.79 6.70 -1.50
CA ARG A 15 -5.31 6.12 -0.24
C ARG A 15 -3.87 6.55 0.00
N ILE A 16 -3.58 6.98 1.22
CA ILE A 16 -2.24 7.38 1.64
C ILE A 16 -1.78 6.44 2.74
N TYR A 17 -0.65 5.77 2.51
CA TYR A 17 -0.03 4.85 3.47
C TYR A 17 1.31 5.43 3.97
N PRO A 18 1.32 6.14 5.11
CA PRO A 18 2.55 6.47 5.79
C PRO A 18 3.07 5.22 6.51
N THR A 19 4.31 4.84 6.25
CA THR A 19 4.92 3.62 6.75
C THR A 19 6.34 3.85 7.27
N ALA A 20 6.78 2.96 8.15
CA ALA A 20 8.15 2.87 8.62
C ALA A 20 8.54 1.39 8.65
N ILE A 21 8.79 0.83 7.47
CA ILE A 21 9.12 -0.58 7.28
C ILE A 21 10.50 -0.73 6.64
N GLY A 22 11.24 -1.73 7.05
CA GLY A 22 12.60 -1.98 6.60
C GLY A 22 13.01 -3.42 6.81
N TRP A 23 14.29 -3.69 6.56
CA TRP A 23 14.92 -4.99 6.73
C TRP A 23 15.63 -5.08 8.07
N GLU A 24 15.69 -6.28 8.61
CA GLU A 24 16.62 -6.61 9.69
C GLU A 24 18.02 -6.91 9.11
N SER A 25 19.05 -6.68 9.91
CA SER A 25 20.43 -6.92 9.48
C SER A 25 20.75 -8.39 9.21
N SER A 26 19.93 -9.31 9.74
CA SER A 26 20.04 -10.76 9.55
C SER A 26 19.40 -11.25 8.26
N ASP A 27 18.59 -10.42 7.58
CA ASP A 27 17.91 -10.82 6.35
C ASP A 27 18.92 -11.05 5.22
N THR A 28 18.73 -12.15 4.49
CA THR A 28 19.50 -12.41 3.27
C THR A 28 19.04 -11.47 2.14
N GLU A 29 19.93 -11.24 1.17
CA GLU A 29 19.58 -10.39 0.02
C GLU A 29 18.38 -10.91 -0.78
N GLU A 30 18.19 -12.22 -0.81
CA GLU A 30 17.03 -12.83 -1.44
C GLU A 30 15.74 -12.54 -0.66
N GLU A 31 15.80 -12.63 0.67
CA GLU A 31 14.66 -12.35 1.54
C GLU A 31 14.29 -10.86 1.50
N LYS A 32 15.27 -9.98 1.50
CA LYS A 32 15.05 -8.53 1.32
C LYS A 32 14.27 -8.20 0.05
N LYS A 33 14.63 -8.84 -1.08
CA LYS A 33 13.90 -8.68 -2.35
C LYS A 33 12.47 -9.20 -2.28
N ARG A 34 12.25 -10.34 -1.61
CA ARG A 34 10.91 -10.91 -1.43
C ARG A 34 10.02 -9.99 -0.60
N GLN A 35 10.53 -9.51 0.54
CA GLN A 35 9.79 -8.62 1.44
C GLN A 35 9.39 -7.32 0.74
N LEU A 36 10.33 -6.65 0.10
CA LEU A 36 10.07 -5.42 -0.65
C LEU A 36 9.08 -5.67 -1.79
N GLY A 37 9.28 -6.74 -2.56
CA GLY A 37 8.38 -7.11 -3.66
C GLY A 37 6.96 -7.38 -3.18
N ALA A 38 6.79 -8.09 -2.07
CA ALA A 38 5.49 -8.37 -1.48
C ALA A 38 4.80 -7.08 -1.00
N TRP A 39 5.55 -6.19 -0.33
CA TRP A 39 5.04 -4.92 0.17
C TRP A 39 4.56 -3.97 -0.96
N VAL A 40 5.33 -3.85 -2.04
CA VAL A 40 4.94 -3.07 -3.22
C VAL A 40 3.72 -3.71 -3.91
N THR A 41 3.74 -5.03 -4.08
CA THR A 41 2.69 -5.76 -4.79
C THR A 41 1.33 -5.62 -4.11
N VAL A 42 1.26 -5.77 -2.78
CA VAL A 42 -0.01 -5.68 -2.06
C VAL A 42 -0.63 -4.29 -2.16
N GLN A 43 0.18 -3.24 -2.10
CA GLN A 43 -0.30 -1.86 -2.17
C GLN A 43 -0.77 -1.49 -3.59
N ARG A 44 -0.05 -1.93 -4.62
CA ARG A 44 -0.50 -1.83 -6.01
C ARG A 44 -1.78 -2.65 -6.24
N GLY A 45 -1.88 -3.82 -5.61
CA GLY A 45 -3.10 -4.61 -5.59
C GLY A 45 -4.29 -3.86 -5.00
N HIS A 46 -4.08 -3.09 -3.92
CA HIS A 46 -5.11 -2.21 -3.36
C HIS A 46 -5.54 -1.09 -4.31
N ALA A 47 -4.60 -0.51 -5.08
CA ALA A 47 -4.94 0.47 -6.11
C ALA A 47 -5.88 -0.14 -7.17
N VAL A 48 -5.52 -1.31 -7.69
CA VAL A 48 -6.31 -2.05 -8.71
C VAL A 48 -7.67 -2.45 -8.16
N ALA A 49 -7.71 -3.12 -7.02
CA ALA A 49 -8.95 -3.66 -6.43
C ALA A 49 -9.98 -2.57 -6.09
N ASN A 50 -9.53 -1.35 -5.85
CA ASN A 50 -10.40 -0.23 -5.49
C ASN A 50 -10.56 0.79 -6.62
N GLY A 51 -9.80 0.66 -7.72
CA GLY A 51 -9.83 1.59 -8.85
C GLY A 51 -9.50 3.02 -8.46
N LEU A 52 -8.50 3.21 -7.59
CA LEU A 52 -8.09 4.51 -7.07
C LEU A 52 -6.56 4.59 -6.90
N PRO A 53 -5.99 5.81 -6.92
CA PRO A 53 -4.56 5.97 -6.67
C PRO A 53 -4.19 5.67 -5.22
N VAL A 54 -2.99 5.11 -5.06
CA VAL A 54 -2.37 4.83 -3.77
C VAL A 54 -1.06 5.58 -3.68
N VAL A 55 -0.91 6.36 -2.62
CA VAL A 55 0.32 7.08 -2.28
C VAL A 55 0.96 6.38 -1.10
N THR A 56 2.12 5.81 -1.32
CA THR A 56 2.88 5.12 -0.30
C THR A 56 4.11 5.93 0.06
N VAL A 57 4.21 6.31 1.32
CA VAL A 57 5.36 7.04 1.86
C VAL A 57 6.04 6.16 2.90
N ASN A 58 7.31 5.86 2.67
CA ASN A 58 8.10 5.07 3.60
C ASN A 58 9.33 5.83 4.06
N ARG A 59 9.79 5.48 5.24
CA ARG A 59 10.98 6.03 5.85
C ARG A 59 12.25 5.53 5.14
N VAL A 60 13.30 6.33 5.15
CA VAL A 60 14.68 5.97 4.73
C VAL A 60 15.62 6.02 5.93
N GLY A 61 16.81 5.43 5.78
CA GLY A 61 17.86 5.45 6.78
C GLY A 61 17.80 4.29 7.76
N HIS A 62 18.64 4.37 8.78
CA HIS A 62 18.81 3.31 9.79
C HIS A 62 18.37 3.81 11.17
N GLU A 63 17.68 2.94 11.91
CA GLU A 63 17.37 3.15 13.32
C GLU A 63 17.97 2.02 14.16
N ALA A 64 18.85 2.40 15.08
CA ALA A 64 19.50 1.46 15.99
C ALA A 64 18.51 0.94 17.04
N ASP A 65 18.62 -0.32 17.41
CA ASP A 65 17.84 -0.90 18.50
C ASP A 65 18.32 -0.33 19.86
N PRO A 66 17.47 0.39 20.60
CA PRO A 66 17.83 0.91 21.92
C PRO A 66 18.18 -0.17 22.94
N SER A 67 17.62 -1.37 22.80
CA SER A 67 17.91 -2.51 23.68
C SER A 67 19.24 -3.18 23.37
N ARG A 68 19.85 -2.91 22.23
CA ARG A 68 21.07 -3.52 21.71
C ARG A 68 21.01 -5.04 21.54
N GLN A 69 19.81 -5.60 21.44
CA GLN A 69 19.60 -7.02 21.17
C GLN A 69 19.73 -7.35 19.68
N THR A 70 19.44 -6.36 18.84
CA THR A 70 19.59 -6.43 17.39
C THR A 70 20.42 -5.25 16.87
N ASN A 71 20.78 -5.28 15.59
CA ASN A 71 21.44 -4.14 14.93
C ASN A 71 20.46 -3.02 14.54
N GLY A 72 19.19 -3.16 14.88
CA GLY A 72 18.14 -2.23 14.48
C GLY A 72 17.57 -2.51 13.09
N ILE A 73 16.89 -1.53 12.51
CA ILE A 73 16.15 -1.64 11.24
C ILE A 73 16.76 -0.71 10.20
N GLN A 74 17.05 -1.24 9.02
CA GLN A 74 17.36 -0.46 7.85
C GLN A 74 16.06 -0.22 7.05
N PHE A 75 15.51 0.99 7.10
CA PHE A 75 14.33 1.34 6.33
C PHE A 75 14.67 1.37 4.85
N TRP A 76 13.80 0.78 4.03
CA TRP A 76 14.09 0.59 2.60
C TRP A 76 13.58 1.68 1.68
N GLY A 77 13.02 2.78 2.22
CA GLY A 77 12.48 3.84 1.36
C GLY A 77 11.46 3.30 0.35
N ASN A 78 11.79 3.43 -0.93
CA ASN A 78 10.95 2.99 -2.03
C ASN A 78 9.51 3.53 -1.95
N SER A 79 9.37 4.79 -1.53
CA SER A 79 8.09 5.48 -1.60
C SER A 79 7.61 5.55 -3.04
N PHE A 80 6.32 5.42 -3.28
CA PHE A 80 5.79 5.45 -4.63
C PHE A 80 4.35 5.96 -4.68
N VAL A 81 3.93 6.31 -5.89
CA VAL A 81 2.54 6.59 -6.22
C VAL A 81 2.08 5.62 -7.29
N ALA A 82 1.04 4.87 -7.02
CA ALA A 82 0.39 4.00 -7.98
C ALA A 82 -0.93 4.60 -8.46
N GLY A 83 -1.19 4.51 -9.76
CA GLY A 83 -2.46 4.87 -10.36
C GLY A 83 -3.54 3.78 -10.17
N PRO A 84 -4.78 4.03 -10.63
CA PRO A 84 -5.94 3.19 -10.34
C PRO A 84 -5.91 1.80 -10.97
N GLN A 85 -4.96 1.51 -11.84
CA GLN A 85 -4.70 0.18 -12.40
C GLN A 85 -3.35 -0.38 -11.94
N GLY A 86 -2.78 0.17 -10.87
CA GLY A 86 -1.52 -0.28 -10.29
C GLY A 86 -0.28 0.16 -11.04
N GLU A 87 -0.43 1.01 -12.06
CA GLU A 87 0.68 1.63 -12.77
C GLU A 87 1.46 2.56 -11.85
N LEU A 88 2.79 2.56 -11.94
CA LEU A 88 3.63 3.44 -11.14
C LEU A 88 3.71 4.82 -11.78
N LEU A 89 3.19 5.83 -11.11
CA LEU A 89 3.23 7.23 -11.52
C LEU A 89 4.52 7.91 -11.05
N ALA A 90 5.06 7.47 -9.93
CA ALA A 90 6.34 7.90 -9.40
C ALA A 90 6.93 6.81 -8.49
N GLU A 91 8.25 6.73 -8.49
CA GLU A 91 9.06 5.93 -7.56
C GLU A 91 10.18 6.82 -7.03
N LEU A 92 10.50 6.69 -5.75
CA LEU A 92 11.51 7.45 -5.06
C LEU A 92 12.66 6.53 -4.63
N SER A 93 13.78 7.13 -4.24
CA SER A 93 14.97 6.43 -3.79
C SER A 93 14.70 5.50 -2.59
N ASN A 94 15.53 4.49 -2.48
CA ASN A 94 15.57 3.62 -1.31
C ASN A 94 16.49 4.16 -0.18
N ASN A 95 17.31 5.16 -0.46
CA ASN A 95 18.33 5.64 0.48
C ASN A 95 18.22 7.13 0.81
N ASP A 96 17.70 7.93 -0.12
CA ASP A 96 17.74 9.39 0.00
C ASP A 96 16.41 9.96 0.44
N GLU A 97 16.45 11.04 1.23
CA GLU A 97 15.28 11.85 1.51
C GLU A 97 14.90 12.65 0.28
N GLU A 98 13.68 12.46 -0.22
CA GLU A 98 13.21 13.11 -1.43
C GLU A 98 11.86 13.77 -1.23
N ILE A 99 11.61 14.82 -2.00
CA ILE A 99 10.31 15.44 -2.18
C ILE A 99 9.90 15.30 -3.64
N ARG A 100 8.72 14.74 -3.88
CA ARG A 100 8.17 14.58 -5.23
C ARG A 100 6.76 15.13 -5.32
N ILE A 101 6.51 15.94 -6.32
CA ILE A 101 5.16 16.41 -6.68
C ILE A 101 4.66 15.50 -7.81
N VAL A 102 3.50 14.89 -7.61
CA VAL A 102 2.89 13.96 -8.57
C VAL A 102 1.49 14.43 -8.90
N GLU A 103 1.20 14.58 -10.18
CA GLU A 103 -0.15 14.87 -10.64
C GLU A 103 -1.00 13.58 -10.65
N ILE A 104 -2.19 13.64 -10.06
CA ILE A 104 -3.15 12.54 -10.01
C ILE A 104 -4.39 12.91 -10.81
N ASP A 105 -4.59 12.23 -11.94
CA ASP A 105 -5.79 12.40 -12.77
C ASP A 105 -6.99 11.67 -12.14
N LYS A 106 -7.88 12.47 -11.52
CA LYS A 106 -9.11 11.95 -10.93
C LYS A 106 -10.10 11.44 -11.97
N THR A 107 -10.09 12.01 -13.19
CA THR A 107 -10.95 11.58 -14.29
C THR A 107 -10.60 10.16 -14.72
N ARG A 108 -9.30 9.83 -14.74
CA ARG A 108 -8.84 8.47 -15.02
C ARG A 108 -9.37 7.49 -13.97
N SER A 109 -9.30 7.82 -12.70
CA SER A 109 -9.83 6.97 -11.63
C SER A 109 -11.34 6.70 -11.79
N GLU A 110 -12.11 7.75 -12.09
CA GLU A 110 -13.54 7.61 -12.38
C GLU A 110 -13.81 6.70 -13.59
N ASN A 111 -13.03 6.84 -14.66
CA ASN A 111 -13.18 6.00 -15.85
C ASN A 111 -12.83 4.54 -15.56
N VAL A 112 -11.74 4.27 -14.85
CA VAL A 112 -11.36 2.91 -14.43
C VAL A 112 -12.47 2.26 -13.60
N ARG A 113 -13.05 2.97 -12.65
CA ARG A 113 -14.17 2.48 -11.82
C ARG A 113 -15.42 2.19 -12.62
N ARG A 114 -15.65 2.88 -13.72
CA ARG A 114 -16.77 2.60 -14.65
C ARG A 114 -16.50 1.39 -15.51
N TRP A 115 -15.26 1.21 -15.96
CA TRP A 115 -14.87 0.05 -16.79
C TRP A 115 -14.77 -1.22 -15.96
N TRP A 116 -14.27 -1.11 -14.72
CA TRP A 116 -14.12 -2.21 -13.78
C TRP A 116 -14.88 -1.89 -12.47
N PRO A 117 -16.19 -2.06 -12.47
CA PRO A 117 -17.04 -1.66 -11.34
C PRO A 117 -17.05 -2.71 -10.22
N PHE A 118 -15.89 -3.07 -9.68
CA PHE A 118 -15.71 -4.13 -8.69
C PHE A 118 -16.61 -4.00 -7.47
N PHE A 119 -16.84 -2.76 -6.97
CA PHE A 119 -17.71 -2.53 -5.83
C PHE A 119 -19.19 -2.80 -6.12
N ARG A 120 -19.65 -2.46 -7.33
CA ARG A 120 -21.02 -2.75 -7.76
C ARG A 120 -21.25 -4.24 -7.93
N ASP A 121 -20.26 -4.91 -8.50
CA ASP A 121 -20.37 -6.32 -8.93
C ASP A 121 -20.03 -7.31 -7.81
N ARG A 122 -19.84 -6.81 -6.57
CA ARG A 122 -19.61 -7.66 -5.39
C ARG A 122 -20.78 -8.63 -5.16
N ARG A 123 -20.44 -9.85 -4.86
CA ARG A 123 -21.40 -10.88 -4.44
C ARG A 123 -21.76 -10.70 -2.96
N ILE A 124 -22.47 -9.62 -2.64
CA ILE A 124 -22.89 -9.30 -1.26
C ILE A 124 -23.70 -10.42 -0.61
N ASP A 125 -24.40 -11.19 -1.42
CA ASP A 125 -25.14 -12.40 -1.02
C ASP A 125 -24.23 -13.52 -0.50
N ALA A 126 -22.96 -13.56 -0.94
CA ALA A 126 -21.97 -14.59 -0.56
C ALA A 126 -21.07 -14.18 0.62
N PHE A 127 -21.13 -12.94 1.09
CA PHE A 127 -20.19 -12.40 2.07
C PHE A 127 -20.73 -12.34 3.51
N GLY A 128 -21.91 -12.92 3.79
CA GLY A 128 -22.52 -12.87 5.11
C GLY A 128 -21.64 -13.41 6.24
N GLY A 129 -20.82 -14.42 5.97
CA GLY A 129 -19.92 -15.01 6.95
C GLY A 129 -18.59 -14.27 7.18
N LEU A 130 -18.28 -13.18 6.44
CA LEU A 130 -16.99 -12.48 6.59
C LEU A 130 -16.78 -11.83 7.97
N THR A 131 -17.84 -11.59 8.71
CA THR A 131 -17.77 -11.02 10.07
C THR A 131 -17.64 -12.10 11.14
N GLU A 132 -17.73 -13.37 10.78
CA GLU A 132 -17.65 -14.51 11.70
C GLU A 132 -16.23 -15.08 11.72
N ARG A 133 -15.77 -15.46 12.91
CA ARG A 133 -14.44 -16.07 13.05
C ARG A 133 -14.39 -17.48 12.48
N PHE A 134 -15.50 -18.22 12.57
CA PHE A 134 -15.65 -19.59 12.05
C PHE A 134 -17.00 -19.72 11.34
N LEU A 135 -17.00 -20.33 10.18
CA LEU A 135 -18.21 -20.74 9.49
C LEU A 135 -18.58 -22.13 10.04
N ILE A 136 -19.70 -22.25 10.74
CA ILE A 136 -20.25 -23.50 11.27
C ILE A 136 -21.29 -24.01 10.28
#